data_8ea8a4d62bae4e1d41f64e201ad8225d
#
_entry.id   8ea8a4d62bae4e1d41f64e201ad8225d
#
_cell.length_a   1.000
_cell.length_b   1.000
_cell.length_c   1.000
_cell.angle_alpha   90.00
_cell.angle_beta   90.00
_cell.angle_gamma   90.00
#
_symmetry.space_group_name_H-M   'P 1'
#
loop_
_entity.id
_entity.type
_entity.pdbx_description
1 polymer ?
#
loop_
_entity_poly.entity_id
_entity_poly.type
_entity_poly.pdbx_seq_one_letter_code
_entity_poly.pdbx_strand_id
1 'polypeptide(L)'
;MDGIHDLGGMHGFGPVDWDPKEPPFHGRWEATVVAMMGATRGAFYNIDEFRHGIERMDPAHYLGSSYFEHWLDGIARVLAEKGVIDAAEMEARAARFRERPDTPLASPPADMKPASSRWAESSFRQPARAPRFAIGAAVVARNAHPTGHTRLPRYARGKRGAIAAHRGCHVFPDTNAHGGGEQPQHVYSVRFDARELWGESAEPNQQLYLDLWESYLLPGA
;
A
#
# COMPACT_ATOMS: atom_id res chain seq x y z
N MET A 1 -7.75 -4.68 5.32
CA MET A 1 -8.12 -6.10 5.49
C MET A 1 -7.04 -6.85 6.24
N ASP A 2 -7.37 -8.00 6.79
CA ASP A 2 -6.40 -8.91 7.38
C ASP A 2 -5.93 -9.88 6.29
N GLY A 3 -4.74 -9.65 5.77
CA GLY A 3 -4.18 -10.44 4.67
C GLY A 3 -2.70 -10.71 4.85
N ILE A 4 -2.14 -11.48 3.93
CA ILE A 4 -0.72 -11.88 3.96
C ILE A 4 0.24 -10.69 3.82
N HIS A 5 -0.20 -9.58 3.25
CA HIS A 5 0.59 -8.35 3.12
C HIS A 5 0.91 -7.66 4.46
N ASP A 6 0.12 -7.93 5.52
CA ASP A 6 0.28 -7.34 6.86
C ASP A 6 1.21 -8.20 7.73
N LEU A 7 2.50 -8.22 7.36
CA LEU A 7 3.55 -9.05 7.95
C LEU A 7 4.23 -8.42 9.17
N GLY A 8 3.87 -7.19 9.53
CA GLY A 8 4.49 -6.48 10.65
C GLY A 8 4.39 -7.24 11.96
N GLY A 9 5.51 -7.44 12.65
CA GLY A 9 5.61 -8.21 13.89
C GLY A 9 5.58 -9.73 13.74
N MET A 10 5.55 -10.27 12.52
CA MET A 10 5.67 -11.71 12.30
C MET A 10 7.14 -12.15 12.32
N HIS A 11 7.37 -13.38 12.83
CA HIS A 11 8.69 -14.01 12.85
C HIS A 11 8.89 -14.95 11.66
N GLY A 12 10.16 -15.36 11.41
CA GLY A 12 10.49 -16.41 10.45
C GLY A 12 11.00 -15.91 9.10
N PHE A 13 11.08 -14.60 8.87
CA PHE A 13 11.59 -14.04 7.60
C PHE A 13 13.13 -13.84 7.58
N GLY A 14 13.81 -14.16 8.68
CA GLY A 14 15.26 -13.98 8.78
C GLY A 14 15.69 -12.51 8.89
N PRO A 15 17.01 -12.24 8.81
CA PRO A 15 17.55 -10.89 8.77
C PRO A 15 17.23 -10.22 7.44
N VAL A 16 17.19 -8.88 7.45
CA VAL A 16 17.10 -8.11 6.20
C VAL A 16 18.40 -8.31 5.42
N ASP A 17 18.29 -8.85 4.21
CA ASP A 17 19.41 -8.88 3.25
C ASP A 17 19.52 -7.50 2.61
N TRP A 18 20.66 -6.86 2.79
CA TRP A 18 20.91 -5.51 2.30
C TRP A 18 22.24 -5.43 1.56
N ASP A 19 22.16 -5.09 0.28
CA ASP A 19 23.32 -4.78 -0.55
C ASP A 19 23.30 -3.29 -0.94
N PRO A 20 24.30 -2.48 -0.49
CA PRO A 20 24.38 -1.06 -0.88
C PRO A 20 24.62 -0.83 -2.37
N LYS A 21 24.95 -1.88 -3.12
CA LYS A 21 25.19 -1.86 -4.56
C LYS A 21 24.05 -2.47 -5.36
N GLU A 22 22.96 -2.85 -4.71
CA GLU A 22 21.80 -3.42 -5.38
C GLU A 22 21.28 -2.43 -6.44
N PRO A 23 21.12 -2.87 -7.69
CA PRO A 23 20.61 -2.01 -8.74
C PRO A 23 19.13 -1.71 -8.50
N PRO A 24 18.61 -0.54 -8.93
CA PRO A 24 17.20 -0.21 -8.77
C PRO A 24 16.25 -1.14 -9.52
N PHE A 25 16.75 -1.85 -10.53
CA PHE A 25 16.05 -2.87 -11.30
C PHE A 25 16.97 -4.03 -11.64
N HIS A 26 16.53 -5.26 -11.40
CA HIS A 26 17.25 -6.47 -11.77
C HIS A 26 17.01 -6.88 -13.23
N GLY A 27 15.98 -6.31 -13.86
CA GLY A 27 15.65 -6.56 -15.26
C GLY A 27 14.84 -5.44 -15.91
N ARG A 28 14.87 -5.37 -17.22
CA ARG A 28 14.12 -4.35 -17.98
C ARG A 28 12.60 -4.40 -17.74
N TRP A 29 12.07 -5.58 -17.43
CA TRP A 29 10.66 -5.78 -17.17
C TRP A 29 10.20 -5.02 -15.91
N GLU A 30 11.03 -4.92 -14.88
CA GLU A 30 10.72 -4.18 -13.65
C GLU A 30 10.58 -2.68 -13.94
N ALA A 31 11.50 -2.11 -14.72
CA ALA A 31 11.38 -0.73 -15.18
C ALA A 31 10.11 -0.51 -16.03
N THR A 32 9.70 -1.53 -16.82
CA THR A 32 8.44 -1.49 -17.58
C THR A 32 7.23 -1.46 -16.65
N VAL A 33 7.22 -2.25 -15.58
CA VAL A 33 6.14 -2.23 -14.57
C VAL A 33 6.03 -0.85 -13.91
N VAL A 34 7.15 -0.23 -13.56
CA VAL A 34 7.17 1.15 -13.03
C VAL A 34 6.58 2.14 -14.04
N ALA A 35 6.95 2.02 -15.32
CA ALA A 35 6.38 2.85 -16.39
C ALA A 35 4.87 2.62 -16.57
N MET A 36 4.40 1.37 -16.48
CA MET A 36 2.97 1.03 -16.51
C MET A 36 2.22 1.68 -15.36
N MET A 37 2.75 1.61 -14.14
CA MET A 37 2.19 2.29 -12.98
C MET A 37 2.06 3.80 -13.22
N GLY A 38 3.11 4.44 -13.73
CA GLY A 38 3.11 5.87 -14.07
C GLY A 38 2.09 6.25 -15.14
N ALA A 39 1.85 5.36 -16.11
CA ALA A 39 0.92 5.58 -17.22
C ALA A 39 -0.56 5.36 -16.83
N THR A 40 -0.84 4.45 -15.90
CA THR A 40 -2.20 3.99 -15.61
C THR A 40 -2.79 4.58 -14.34
N ARG A 41 -1.96 4.86 -13.33
CA ARG A 41 -2.38 5.52 -12.10
C ARG A 41 -2.88 6.94 -12.38
N GLY A 42 -4.00 7.32 -11.79
CA GLY A 42 -4.67 8.61 -11.99
C GLY A 42 -5.47 8.70 -13.28
N ALA A 43 -5.21 7.82 -14.26
CA ALA A 43 -6.05 7.68 -15.46
C ALA A 43 -7.19 6.68 -15.23
N PHE A 44 -6.91 5.56 -14.56
CA PHE A 44 -7.86 4.46 -14.37
C PHE A 44 -8.11 4.13 -12.90
N TYR A 45 -7.15 4.33 -12.02
CA TYR A 45 -7.25 4.01 -10.60
C TYR A 45 -6.40 4.96 -9.76
N ASN A 46 -6.69 5.04 -8.46
CA ASN A 46 -5.89 5.77 -7.47
C ASN A 46 -4.88 4.84 -6.77
N ILE A 47 -3.99 5.42 -5.96
CA ILE A 47 -2.93 4.67 -5.28
C ILE A 47 -3.47 3.65 -4.28
N ASP A 48 -4.62 3.91 -3.65
CA ASP A 48 -5.17 3.03 -2.62
C ASP A 48 -5.92 1.85 -3.25
N GLU A 49 -6.58 2.04 -4.41
CA GLU A 49 -7.11 0.96 -5.24
C GLU A 49 -5.99 0.01 -5.69
N PHE A 50 -4.85 0.56 -6.13
CA PHE A 50 -3.68 -0.21 -6.52
C PHE A 50 -3.12 -1.04 -5.34
N ARG A 51 -2.94 -0.42 -4.17
CA ARG A 51 -2.48 -1.12 -2.96
C ARG A 51 -3.44 -2.24 -2.57
N HIS A 52 -4.74 -1.94 -2.60
CA HIS A 52 -5.75 -2.96 -2.34
C HIS A 52 -5.74 -4.11 -3.35
N GLY A 53 -5.38 -3.84 -4.60
CA GLY A 53 -5.16 -4.87 -5.62
C GLY A 53 -4.07 -5.86 -5.20
N ILE A 54 -2.94 -5.36 -4.73
CA ILE A 54 -1.81 -6.16 -4.20
C ILE A 54 -2.21 -6.94 -2.94
N GLU A 55 -2.93 -6.31 -2.01
CA GLU A 55 -3.37 -6.92 -0.74
C GLU A 55 -4.25 -8.16 -0.94
N ARG A 56 -4.88 -8.27 -2.11
CA ARG A 56 -5.76 -9.40 -2.49
C ARG A 56 -5.08 -10.49 -3.30
N MET A 57 -3.77 -10.45 -3.44
CA MET A 57 -3.00 -11.54 -4.07
C MET A 57 -3.22 -12.86 -3.32
N ASP A 58 -3.09 -13.97 -4.03
CA ASP A 58 -3.00 -15.28 -3.40
C ASP A 58 -1.82 -15.30 -2.41
N PRO A 59 -2.01 -15.78 -1.17
CA PRO A 59 -0.97 -15.73 -0.14
C PRO A 59 0.34 -16.43 -0.53
N ALA A 60 0.29 -17.56 -1.21
CA ALA A 60 1.49 -18.28 -1.62
C ALA A 60 2.21 -17.52 -2.74
N HIS A 61 1.45 -16.95 -3.68
CA HIS A 61 2.01 -16.11 -4.73
C HIS A 61 2.64 -14.83 -4.16
N TYR A 62 1.96 -14.17 -3.20
CA TYR A 62 2.50 -12.98 -2.53
C TYR A 62 3.86 -13.26 -1.88
N LEU A 63 4.00 -14.36 -1.13
CA LEU A 63 5.26 -14.70 -0.46
C LEU A 63 6.35 -15.20 -1.41
N GLY A 64 5.97 -15.80 -2.54
CA GLY A 64 6.91 -16.39 -3.51
C GLY A 64 7.33 -15.46 -4.65
N SER A 65 6.72 -14.29 -4.77
CA SER A 65 7.00 -13.34 -5.87
C SER A 65 7.81 -12.13 -5.42
N SER A 66 8.49 -11.52 -6.37
CA SER A 66 9.32 -10.34 -6.16
C SER A 66 8.47 -9.06 -6.00
N TYR A 67 9.11 -7.98 -5.54
CA TYR A 67 8.46 -6.69 -5.34
C TYR A 67 7.72 -6.16 -6.58
N PHE A 68 8.32 -6.22 -7.75
CA PHE A 68 7.70 -5.73 -8.98
C PHE A 68 6.67 -6.70 -9.57
N GLU A 69 6.72 -7.99 -9.23
CA GLU A 69 5.63 -8.92 -9.53
C GLU A 69 4.37 -8.58 -8.75
N HIS A 70 4.48 -8.15 -7.47
CA HIS A 70 3.34 -7.60 -6.73
C HIS A 70 2.73 -6.38 -7.44
N TRP A 71 3.56 -5.50 -7.98
CA TRP A 71 3.07 -4.34 -8.72
C TRP A 71 2.34 -4.74 -9.98
N LEU A 72 2.90 -5.70 -10.74
CA LEU A 72 2.30 -6.20 -11.98
C LEU A 72 0.94 -6.85 -11.71
N ASP A 73 0.84 -7.71 -10.68
CA ASP A 73 -0.44 -8.31 -10.27
C ASP A 73 -1.46 -7.24 -9.86
N GLY A 74 -1.07 -6.29 -9.03
CA GLY A 74 -1.94 -5.19 -8.60
C GLY A 74 -2.45 -4.35 -9.76
N ILE A 75 -1.58 -3.98 -10.73
CA ILE A 75 -1.96 -3.23 -11.93
C ILE A 75 -2.92 -4.05 -12.79
N ALA A 76 -2.58 -5.31 -13.09
CA ALA A 76 -3.37 -6.18 -13.93
C ALA A 76 -4.77 -6.40 -13.34
N ARG A 77 -4.85 -6.69 -12.04
CA ARG A 77 -6.10 -6.87 -11.31
C ARG A 77 -7.00 -5.64 -11.39
N VAL A 78 -6.47 -4.47 -11.03
CA VAL A 78 -7.28 -3.24 -11.01
C VAL A 78 -7.73 -2.85 -12.41
N LEU A 79 -6.88 -2.98 -13.43
CA LEU A 79 -7.26 -2.68 -14.82
C LEU A 79 -8.33 -3.66 -15.34
N ALA A 80 -8.26 -4.95 -14.98
CA ALA A 80 -9.28 -5.92 -15.32
C ALA A 80 -10.63 -5.61 -14.63
N GLU A 81 -10.62 -5.29 -13.34
CA GLU A 81 -11.82 -4.91 -12.59
C GLU A 81 -12.48 -3.63 -13.12
N LYS A 82 -11.68 -2.72 -13.67
CA LYS A 82 -12.17 -1.49 -14.33
C LYS A 82 -12.62 -1.74 -15.79
N GLY A 83 -12.49 -2.95 -16.30
CA GLY A 83 -12.82 -3.27 -17.69
C GLY A 83 -11.91 -2.64 -18.74
N VAL A 84 -10.71 -2.19 -18.34
CA VAL A 84 -9.70 -1.61 -19.25
C VAL A 84 -8.99 -2.70 -20.05
N ILE A 85 -8.77 -3.86 -19.41
CA ILE A 85 -8.22 -5.05 -20.05
C ILE A 85 -9.14 -6.24 -19.81
N ASP A 86 -9.15 -7.18 -20.76
CA ASP A 86 -9.79 -8.48 -20.59
C ASP A 86 -8.81 -9.46 -19.93
N ALA A 87 -9.18 -10.00 -18.77
CA ALA A 87 -8.33 -10.90 -18.01
C ALA A 87 -8.06 -12.23 -18.75
N ALA A 88 -9.05 -12.74 -19.48
CA ALA A 88 -8.90 -13.99 -20.24
C ALA A 88 -7.97 -13.77 -21.45
N GLU A 89 -8.10 -12.66 -22.15
CA GLU A 89 -7.18 -12.29 -23.23
C GLU A 89 -5.74 -12.12 -22.72
N MET A 90 -5.59 -11.45 -21.58
CA MET A 90 -4.27 -11.25 -20.94
C MET A 90 -3.62 -12.60 -20.64
N GLU A 91 -4.33 -13.54 -20.01
CA GLU A 91 -3.80 -14.87 -19.68
C GLU A 91 -3.50 -15.68 -20.95
N ALA A 92 -4.35 -15.64 -21.97
CA ALA A 92 -4.10 -16.31 -23.22
C ALA A 92 -2.85 -15.76 -23.95
N ARG A 93 -2.60 -14.46 -23.85
CA ARG A 93 -1.35 -13.84 -24.36
C ARG A 93 -0.14 -14.27 -23.54
N ALA A 94 -0.24 -14.26 -22.22
CA ALA A 94 0.83 -14.70 -21.35
C ALA A 94 1.21 -16.17 -21.60
N ALA A 95 0.21 -17.07 -21.77
CA ALA A 95 0.44 -18.46 -22.12
C ALA A 95 1.22 -18.60 -23.45
N ARG A 96 0.84 -17.85 -24.47
CA ARG A 96 1.56 -17.86 -25.76
C ARG A 96 3.03 -17.43 -25.63
N PHE A 97 3.32 -16.42 -24.81
CA PHE A 97 4.69 -15.97 -24.58
C PHE A 97 5.51 -16.98 -23.75
N ARG A 98 4.87 -17.70 -22.81
CA ARG A 98 5.54 -18.83 -22.11
C ARG A 98 5.93 -19.96 -23.07
N GLU A 99 5.06 -20.29 -24.02
CA GLU A 99 5.34 -21.33 -25.05
C GLU A 99 6.35 -20.86 -26.09
N ARG A 100 6.33 -19.57 -26.45
CA ARG A 100 7.17 -18.96 -27.48
C ARG A 100 7.73 -17.63 -27.01
N PRO A 101 8.78 -17.65 -26.16
CA PRO A 101 9.34 -16.42 -25.53
C PRO A 101 9.85 -15.38 -26.56
N ASP A 102 10.29 -15.84 -27.73
CA ASP A 102 10.81 -14.98 -28.81
C ASP A 102 9.71 -14.38 -29.70
N THR A 103 8.44 -14.57 -29.35
CA THR A 103 7.34 -13.97 -30.11
C THR A 103 7.48 -12.44 -30.13
N PRO A 104 7.53 -11.79 -31.32
CA PRO A 104 7.63 -10.34 -31.39
C PRO A 104 6.43 -9.66 -30.71
N LEU A 105 6.71 -8.62 -29.94
CA LEU A 105 5.65 -7.76 -29.42
C LEU A 105 5.04 -6.95 -30.58
N ALA A 106 3.72 -6.78 -30.51
CA ALA A 106 3.05 -5.87 -31.43
C ALA A 106 3.57 -4.45 -31.23
N SER A 107 3.84 -3.75 -32.33
CA SER A 107 4.17 -2.32 -32.25
C SER A 107 2.98 -1.54 -31.71
N PRO A 108 3.21 -0.54 -30.86
CA PRO A 108 2.14 0.34 -30.39
C PRO A 108 1.52 1.07 -31.60
N PRO A 109 0.23 1.47 -31.53
CA PRO A 109 -0.39 2.30 -32.56
C PRO A 109 0.43 3.57 -32.81
N ALA A 110 0.56 3.97 -34.07
CA ALA A 110 1.37 5.13 -34.47
C ALA A 110 0.88 6.47 -33.86
N ASP A 111 -0.39 6.51 -33.49
CA ASP A 111 -1.05 7.68 -32.87
C ASP A 111 -1.09 7.61 -31.33
N MET A 112 -0.49 6.57 -30.73
CA MET A 112 -0.44 6.44 -29.29
C MET A 112 0.37 7.58 -28.67
N LYS A 113 -0.31 8.42 -27.89
CA LYS A 113 0.34 9.48 -27.13
C LYS A 113 0.95 8.90 -25.87
N PRO A 114 2.14 9.38 -25.48
CA PRO A 114 2.69 9.03 -24.16
C PRO A 114 1.69 9.40 -23.05
N ALA A 115 1.43 8.48 -22.14
CA ALA A 115 0.62 8.79 -20.97
C ALA A 115 1.36 9.83 -20.11
N SER A 116 0.65 10.87 -19.67
CA SER A 116 1.20 11.79 -18.68
C SER A 116 1.29 11.09 -17.34
N SER A 117 2.51 10.92 -16.80
CA SER A 117 2.66 10.32 -15.48
C SER A 117 2.14 11.27 -14.39
N ARG A 118 1.25 10.78 -13.53
CA ARG A 118 0.72 11.53 -12.37
C ARG A 118 1.37 11.04 -11.06
N TRP A 119 2.68 10.87 -11.07
CA TRP A 119 3.41 10.36 -9.89
C TRP A 119 3.29 11.27 -8.66
N ALA A 120 3.06 12.54 -8.85
CA ALA A 120 3.21 13.58 -7.83
C ALA A 120 1.90 14.14 -7.26
N GLU A 121 0.78 13.42 -7.37
CA GLU A 121 -0.43 13.89 -6.68
C GLU A 121 -0.25 13.79 -5.17
N SER A 122 -0.21 14.96 -4.52
CA SER A 122 -0.16 15.04 -3.06
C SER A 122 -1.43 14.49 -2.45
N SER A 123 -1.30 13.67 -1.40
CA SER A 123 -2.43 13.23 -0.60
C SER A 123 -2.93 14.30 0.38
N PHE A 124 -2.20 15.41 0.54
CA PHE A 124 -2.56 16.51 1.44
C PHE A 124 -3.83 17.22 0.96
N ARG A 125 -4.71 17.55 1.91
CA ARG A 125 -5.95 18.31 1.70
C ARG A 125 -6.11 19.36 2.80
N GLN A 126 -6.84 20.43 2.50
CA GLN A 126 -7.21 21.42 3.51
C GLN A 126 -8.17 20.78 4.53
N PRO A 127 -7.94 20.93 5.83
CA PRO A 127 -8.81 20.35 6.84
C PRO A 127 -10.18 21.07 6.89
N ALA A 128 -11.25 20.29 6.97
CA ALA A 128 -12.60 20.83 7.17
C ALA A 128 -12.91 21.13 8.64
N ARG A 129 -12.13 20.61 9.58
CA ARG A 129 -12.29 20.78 11.04
C ARG A 129 -10.95 20.80 11.73
N ALA A 130 -10.92 21.22 13.00
CA ALA A 130 -9.73 21.16 13.83
C ALA A 130 -9.31 19.71 14.16
N PRO A 131 -8.02 19.45 14.39
CA PRO A 131 -7.53 18.15 14.84
C PRO A 131 -8.10 17.80 16.21
N ARG A 132 -8.48 16.54 16.39
CA ARG A 132 -9.13 16.05 17.62
C ARG A 132 -8.15 15.82 18.77
N PHE A 133 -6.92 15.46 18.46
CA PHE A 133 -5.92 15.10 19.46
C PHE A 133 -4.78 16.12 19.49
N ALA A 134 -4.40 16.53 20.71
CA ALA A 134 -3.22 17.36 20.93
C ALA A 134 -1.95 16.51 20.97
N ILE A 135 -0.78 17.13 20.72
CA ILE A 135 0.53 16.49 20.93
C ILE A 135 0.67 16.09 22.39
N GLY A 136 1.15 14.89 22.66
CA GLY A 136 1.25 14.29 23.99
C GLY A 136 -0.02 13.56 24.46
N ALA A 137 -1.17 13.70 23.77
CA ALA A 137 -2.38 13.01 24.15
C ALA A 137 -2.21 11.49 24.08
N ALA A 138 -2.67 10.78 25.12
CA ALA A 138 -2.77 9.33 25.11
C ALA A 138 -3.88 8.89 24.15
N VAL A 139 -3.60 7.86 23.36
CA VAL A 139 -4.55 7.30 22.40
C VAL A 139 -4.48 5.77 22.39
N VAL A 140 -5.55 5.16 21.89
CA VAL A 140 -5.60 3.71 21.60
C VAL A 140 -5.90 3.55 20.12
N ALA A 141 -5.08 2.80 19.40
CA ALA A 141 -5.40 2.40 18.03
C ALA A 141 -6.61 1.43 18.05
N ARG A 142 -7.62 1.69 17.21
CA ARG A 142 -8.82 0.86 17.19
C ARG A 142 -8.48 -0.60 16.91
N ASN A 143 -9.13 -1.51 17.64
CA ASN A 143 -9.11 -2.92 17.30
C ASN A 143 -10.23 -3.21 16.27
N ALA A 144 -9.94 -2.88 15.00
CA ALA A 144 -10.88 -3.02 13.90
C ALA A 144 -10.31 -3.95 12.81
N HIS A 145 -11.17 -4.79 12.24
CA HIS A 145 -10.82 -5.80 11.24
C HIS A 145 -11.65 -5.60 9.97
N PRO A 146 -11.40 -4.51 9.19
CA PRO A 146 -12.15 -4.25 7.98
C PRO A 146 -11.87 -5.32 6.92
N THR A 147 -12.86 -5.63 6.10
CA THR A 147 -12.70 -6.53 4.95
C THR A 147 -12.04 -5.86 3.75
N GLY A 148 -12.06 -4.52 3.70
CA GLY A 148 -11.45 -3.69 2.68
C GLY A 148 -10.06 -3.18 3.05
N HIS A 149 -9.54 -2.31 2.19
CA HIS A 149 -8.25 -1.64 2.39
C HIS A 149 -8.20 -0.85 3.70
N THR A 150 -7.08 -0.92 4.40
CA THR A 150 -6.78 -0.09 5.57
C THR A 150 -5.28 0.10 5.72
N ARG A 151 -4.89 1.25 6.29
CA ARG A 151 -3.50 1.55 6.65
C ARG A 151 -3.21 1.36 8.13
N LEU A 152 -4.16 0.82 8.91
CA LEU A 152 -3.94 0.45 10.30
C LEU A 152 -3.39 -0.99 10.38
N PRO A 153 -2.07 -1.17 10.64
CA PRO A 153 -1.47 -2.49 10.67
C PRO A 153 -1.98 -3.30 11.87
N ARG A 154 -2.09 -4.61 11.67
CA ARG A 154 -2.66 -5.54 12.66
C ARG A 154 -1.95 -5.49 14.00
N TYR A 155 -0.61 -5.40 14.00
CA TYR A 155 0.17 -5.39 15.23
C TYR A 155 -0.07 -4.15 16.12
N ALA A 156 -0.58 -3.04 15.56
CA ALA A 156 -0.89 -1.84 16.32
C ALA A 156 -2.32 -1.78 16.84
N ARG A 157 -3.22 -2.65 16.35
CA ARG A 157 -4.65 -2.62 16.74
C ARG A 157 -4.84 -2.92 18.21
N GLY A 158 -5.67 -2.12 18.87
CA GLY A 158 -5.92 -2.20 20.31
C GLY A 158 -4.77 -1.70 21.21
N LYS A 159 -3.65 -1.26 20.62
CA LYS A 159 -2.46 -0.85 21.34
C LYS A 159 -2.52 0.61 21.76
N ARG A 160 -1.93 0.91 22.94
CA ARG A 160 -1.84 2.26 23.52
C ARG A 160 -0.60 2.97 22.99
N GLY A 161 -0.76 4.24 22.70
CA GLY A 161 0.33 5.10 22.25
C GLY A 161 0.10 6.56 22.68
N ALA A 162 0.98 7.42 22.25
CA ALA A 162 0.87 8.86 22.47
C ALA A 162 1.08 9.62 21.17
N ILE A 163 0.35 10.69 20.97
CA ILE A 163 0.51 11.59 19.83
C ILE A 163 1.87 12.26 19.89
N ALA A 164 2.75 11.96 18.95
CA ALA A 164 4.08 12.56 18.85
C ALA A 164 4.09 13.81 17.95
N ALA A 165 3.31 13.80 16.86
CA ALA A 165 3.21 14.92 15.93
C ALA A 165 1.86 14.89 15.19
N HIS A 166 1.43 16.06 14.71
CA HIS A 166 0.34 16.20 13.75
C HIS A 166 0.93 16.36 12.33
N ARG A 167 0.49 15.54 11.39
CA ARG A 167 1.01 15.46 10.01
C ARG A 167 0.18 16.22 8.98
N GLY A 168 -0.88 16.89 9.41
CA GLY A 168 -1.82 17.55 8.50
C GLY A 168 -3.03 16.68 8.18
N CYS A 169 -3.77 17.06 7.14
CA CYS A 169 -4.97 16.37 6.69
C CYS A 169 -4.70 15.68 5.35
N HIS A 170 -5.03 14.42 5.24
CA HIS A 170 -4.72 13.61 4.06
C HIS A 170 -5.91 12.77 3.63
N VAL A 171 -5.96 12.43 2.34
CA VAL A 171 -6.92 11.47 1.77
C VAL A 171 -7.03 10.24 2.67
N PHE A 172 -8.24 9.78 2.94
CA PHE A 172 -8.48 8.59 3.77
C PHE A 172 -8.47 7.34 2.90
N PRO A 173 -7.48 6.45 3.05
CA PRO A 173 -7.27 5.31 2.17
C PRO A 173 -8.42 4.32 2.14
N ASP A 174 -9.06 4.08 3.30
CA ASP A 174 -10.12 3.08 3.45
C ASP A 174 -11.35 3.39 2.57
N THR A 175 -11.68 4.66 2.38
CA THR A 175 -12.78 5.06 1.50
C THR A 175 -12.32 5.23 0.05
N ASN A 176 -11.11 5.77 -0.13
CA ASN A 176 -10.56 6.08 -1.45
C ASN A 176 -10.32 4.81 -2.28
N ALA A 177 -9.91 3.70 -1.64
CA ALA A 177 -9.73 2.41 -2.30
C ALA A 177 -11.02 1.75 -2.80
N HIS A 178 -12.18 2.20 -2.34
CA HIS A 178 -13.48 1.57 -2.59
C HIS A 178 -14.48 2.49 -3.28
N GLY A 179 -14.03 3.59 -3.89
CA GLY A 179 -14.90 4.55 -4.57
C GLY A 179 -15.78 5.37 -3.62
N GLY A 180 -15.55 5.31 -2.31
CA GLY A 180 -16.25 6.11 -1.30
C GLY A 180 -15.79 7.57 -1.22
N GLY A 181 -14.89 7.99 -2.12
CA GLY A 181 -14.32 9.32 -2.16
C GLY A 181 -13.14 9.50 -1.20
N GLU A 182 -12.50 10.65 -1.28
CA GLU A 182 -11.26 10.94 -0.54
C GLU A 182 -11.45 11.06 0.97
N GLN A 183 -12.57 11.58 1.45
CA GLN A 183 -12.95 11.77 2.86
C GLN A 183 -11.76 12.14 3.76
N PRO A 184 -11.04 13.25 3.49
CA PRO A 184 -9.75 13.53 4.11
C PRO A 184 -9.88 13.69 5.63
N GLN A 185 -8.87 13.19 6.33
CA GLN A 185 -8.80 13.21 7.79
C GLN A 185 -7.43 13.68 8.27
N HIS A 186 -7.38 14.17 9.51
CA HIS A 186 -6.11 14.44 10.17
C HIS A 186 -5.30 13.16 10.35
N VAL A 187 -4.00 13.26 10.14
CA VAL A 187 -3.03 12.20 10.35
C VAL A 187 -2.09 12.59 11.49
N TYR A 188 -1.83 11.64 12.36
CA TYR A 188 -0.96 11.82 13.52
C TYR A 188 0.16 10.79 13.49
N SER A 189 1.37 11.23 13.80
CA SER A 189 2.45 10.32 14.17
C SER A 189 2.22 9.86 15.59
N VAL A 190 1.90 8.59 15.76
CA VAL A 190 1.66 7.98 17.07
C VAL A 190 2.90 7.19 17.49
N ARG A 191 3.40 7.47 18.68
CA ARG A 191 4.50 6.75 19.30
C ARG A 191 3.95 5.60 20.13
N PHE A 192 4.46 4.40 19.88
CA PHE A 192 4.20 3.20 20.67
C PHE A 192 5.48 2.72 21.33
N ASP A 193 5.40 2.29 22.58
CA ASP A 193 6.50 1.57 23.21
C ASP A 193 6.56 0.13 22.70
N ALA A 194 7.77 -0.40 22.48
CA ALA A 194 7.93 -1.75 21.95
C ALA A 194 7.30 -2.82 22.87
N ARG A 195 7.33 -2.62 24.19
CA ARG A 195 6.66 -3.51 25.14
C ARG A 195 5.14 -3.53 24.98
N GLU A 196 4.52 -2.40 24.63
CA GLU A 196 3.07 -2.37 24.33
C GLU A 196 2.76 -3.19 23.08
N LEU A 197 3.63 -3.15 22.07
CA LEU A 197 3.42 -3.85 20.79
C LEU A 197 3.78 -5.33 20.88
N TRP A 198 4.94 -5.67 21.47
CA TRP A 198 5.58 -6.98 21.39
C TRP A 198 5.66 -7.72 22.72
N GLY A 199 5.20 -7.12 23.81
CA GLY A 199 5.24 -7.71 25.16
C GLY A 199 6.57 -7.51 25.89
N GLU A 200 6.71 -8.20 27.03
CA GLU A 200 7.83 -8.02 27.96
C GLU A 200 9.21 -8.41 27.39
N SER A 201 9.25 -9.24 26.35
CA SER A 201 10.49 -9.64 25.69
C SER A 201 11.02 -8.61 24.69
N ALA A 202 10.29 -7.52 24.47
CA ALA A 202 10.75 -6.45 23.61
C ALA A 202 12.01 -5.77 24.16
N GLU A 203 12.87 -5.30 23.26
CA GLU A 203 14.06 -4.55 23.65
C GLU A 203 13.69 -3.31 24.47
N PRO A 204 14.42 -3.06 25.57
CA PRO A 204 14.15 -1.90 26.41
C PRO A 204 14.42 -0.60 25.63
N ASN A 205 13.61 0.44 25.92
CA ASN A 205 13.70 1.78 25.33
C ASN A 205 13.49 1.85 23.80
N GLN A 206 13.05 0.78 23.16
CA GLN A 206 12.66 0.78 21.76
C GLN A 206 11.27 1.40 21.60
N GLN A 207 11.10 2.24 20.59
CA GLN A 207 9.85 2.90 20.25
C GLN A 207 9.57 2.78 18.76
N LEU A 208 8.30 2.66 18.40
CA LEU A 208 7.83 2.66 17.03
C LEU A 208 6.90 3.84 16.79
N TYR A 209 7.05 4.49 15.65
CA TYR A 209 6.21 5.61 15.21
C TYR A 209 5.41 5.19 13.99
N LEU A 210 4.09 5.38 14.05
CA LEU A 210 3.17 5.12 12.95
C LEU A 210 2.36 6.37 12.63
N ASP A 211 2.23 6.69 11.35
CA ASP A 211 1.33 7.74 10.89
C ASP A 211 -0.06 7.14 10.70
N LEU A 212 -1.02 7.54 11.55
CA LEU A 212 -2.36 6.99 11.64
C LEU A 212 -3.42 8.07 11.43
N TRP A 213 -4.47 7.74 10.68
CA TRP A 213 -5.63 8.62 10.46
C TRP A 213 -6.47 8.73 11.71
N GLU A 214 -7.10 9.88 11.89
CA GLU A 214 -7.87 10.23 13.10
C GLU A 214 -8.94 9.19 13.45
N SER A 215 -9.63 8.62 12.45
CA SER A 215 -10.65 7.59 12.66
C SER A 215 -10.11 6.27 13.19
N TYR A 216 -8.81 6.01 13.04
CA TYR A 216 -8.17 4.83 13.62
C TYR A 216 -7.88 4.96 15.11
N LEU A 217 -8.10 6.15 15.69
CA LEU A 217 -7.70 6.46 17.05
C LEU A 217 -8.90 6.70 17.97
N LEU A 218 -8.81 6.19 19.18
CA LEU A 218 -9.68 6.46 20.30
C LEU A 218 -8.90 7.25 21.36
N PRO A 219 -9.57 8.09 22.17
CA PRO A 219 -8.93 8.67 23.35
C PRO A 219 -8.37 7.54 24.25
N GLY A 220 -7.13 7.70 24.70
CA GLY A 220 -6.57 6.87 25.77
C GLY A 220 -7.20 7.29 27.11
N ALA A 221 -7.36 6.32 27.99
CA ALA A 221 -7.77 6.59 29.37
C ALA A 221 -6.58 7.11 30.19
#